data_2e5aca4d4175913a7544fd0bab97e739
#
_entry.id   2e5aca4d4175913a7544fd0bab97e739
#
_cell.length_a   1.000
_cell.length_b   1.000
_cell.length_c   1.000
_cell.angle_alpha   90.00
_cell.angle_beta   90.00
_cell.angle_gamma   90.00
#
_symmetry.space_group_name_H-M   'P 1'
#
loop_
_entity.id
_entity.type
_entity.pdbx_description
1 polymer ?
#
loop_
_entity_poly.entity_id
_entity_poly.type
_entity_poly.pdbx_seq_one_letter_code
_entity_poly.pdbx_strand_id
1 'polypeptide(L)'
;MNPYKAPQIESNWWRIVLYLFLWIIGVFLFSIPAFIFFSDFLEGDIPDVLMNHLGYQSAIQLAMALGAIGASWLMIKEIEYRNFSFYRLTFVGKLLIQGFAIGVIMMLLFSFLVDVLGIIEFNYVGLSTGLLISFFLYLFVAVAEEVLVRGYILTNLQEKMSPFLALVVSSLFFGSLHLGNHHFSWIGFATISLSGFLMGLLTLKTGSVSTAVGLHWSWNFVQGPVLGFAVSGHQESGVLTPIAFSSDLLSGGKFGAEGSIVLMIFSLFSAIGGCYFFFGKKFFFGSKRLFTNPEFSEEK
;
A
#
# COMPACT_ATOMS: atom_id res chain seq x y z
N MET A 1 12.65 -7.71 28.11
CA MET A 1 13.46 -6.63 27.48
C MET A 1 13.75 -5.58 28.53
N ASN A 2 14.93 -4.97 28.50
CA ASN A 2 15.24 -3.89 29.42
C ASN A 2 14.52 -2.61 28.95
N PRO A 3 13.50 -2.08 29.65
CA PRO A 3 12.71 -0.93 29.19
C PRO A 3 13.48 0.39 29.15
N TYR A 4 14.75 0.38 29.55
CA TYR A 4 15.60 1.59 29.70
C TYR A 4 16.71 1.68 28.66
N LYS A 5 16.74 0.82 27.64
CA LYS A 5 17.77 0.90 26.61
C LYS A 5 17.37 1.91 25.53
N ALA A 6 18.09 3.04 25.47
CA ALA A 6 17.88 4.03 24.42
C ALA A 6 18.20 3.44 23.04
N PRO A 7 17.53 3.91 21.96
CA PRO A 7 17.86 3.52 20.60
C PRO A 7 19.33 3.79 20.27
N GLN A 8 19.97 2.89 19.54
CA GLN A 8 21.38 3.07 19.10
C GLN A 8 21.53 4.24 18.12
N ILE A 9 20.48 4.57 17.38
CA ILE A 9 20.43 5.70 16.45
C ILE A 9 19.40 6.71 16.98
N GLU A 10 19.83 7.89 17.41
CA GLU A 10 18.95 8.91 17.96
C GLU A 10 18.10 9.60 16.88
N SER A 11 18.66 9.80 15.69
CA SER A 11 17.98 10.49 14.58
C SER A 11 16.98 9.60 13.87
N ASN A 12 15.70 9.98 13.91
CA ASN A 12 14.62 9.28 13.17
C ASN A 12 14.87 9.24 11.66
N TRP A 13 15.49 10.28 11.08
CA TRP A 13 15.84 10.30 9.67
C TRP A 13 16.86 9.24 9.31
N TRP A 14 17.91 9.08 10.12
CA TRP A 14 18.92 8.03 9.92
C TRP A 14 18.34 6.63 10.16
N ARG A 15 17.35 6.48 11.06
CA ARG A 15 16.61 5.22 11.22
C ARG A 15 15.84 4.87 9.95
N ILE A 16 15.12 5.85 9.36
CA ILE A 16 14.39 5.64 8.09
C ILE A 16 15.37 5.29 6.96
N VAL A 17 16.48 6.00 6.82
CA VAL A 17 17.49 5.70 5.80
C VAL A 17 18.08 4.30 5.96
N LEU A 18 18.46 3.92 7.19
CA LEU A 18 18.98 2.57 7.47
C LEU A 18 17.92 1.50 7.21
N TYR A 19 16.67 1.76 7.60
CA TYR A 19 15.57 0.84 7.34
C TYR A 19 15.37 0.59 5.83
N LEU A 20 15.36 1.65 5.02
CA LEU A 20 15.24 1.53 3.56
C LEU A 20 16.41 0.74 2.96
N PHE A 21 17.62 0.98 3.45
CA PHE A 21 18.80 0.22 3.04
C PHE A 21 18.70 -1.27 3.39
N LEU A 22 18.29 -1.59 4.61
CA LEU A 22 18.08 -2.97 5.06
C LEU A 22 16.94 -3.65 4.30
N TRP A 23 15.87 -2.91 3.99
CA TRP A 23 14.79 -3.41 3.15
C TRP A 23 15.29 -3.81 1.75
N ILE A 24 16.05 -2.93 1.08
CA ILE A 24 16.63 -3.24 -0.25
C ILE A 24 17.52 -4.47 -0.20
N ILE A 25 18.38 -4.59 0.81
CA ILE A 25 19.22 -5.80 1.01
C ILE A 25 18.33 -7.03 1.21
N GLY A 26 17.30 -6.93 2.05
CA GLY A 26 16.37 -8.02 2.29
C GLY A 26 15.66 -8.45 1.01
N VAL A 27 15.14 -7.50 0.23
CA VAL A 27 14.53 -7.78 -1.08
C VAL A 27 15.51 -8.53 -1.98
N PHE A 28 16.72 -8.05 -2.11
CA PHE A 28 17.76 -8.71 -2.91
C PHE A 28 18.01 -10.15 -2.45
N LEU A 29 18.23 -10.36 -1.16
CA LEU A 29 18.52 -11.68 -0.60
C LEU A 29 17.35 -12.66 -0.77
N PHE A 30 16.12 -12.22 -0.48
CA PHE A 30 14.93 -13.06 -0.60
C PHE A 30 14.48 -13.30 -2.05
N SER A 31 14.92 -12.47 -3.02
CA SER A 31 14.64 -12.69 -4.44
C SER A 31 15.53 -13.73 -5.11
N ILE A 32 16.71 -14.03 -4.54
CA ILE A 32 17.67 -14.99 -5.12
C ILE A 32 17.03 -16.37 -5.38
N PRO A 33 16.32 -17.01 -4.43
CA PRO A 33 15.70 -18.31 -4.68
C PRO A 33 14.67 -18.28 -5.80
N ALA A 34 13.88 -17.19 -5.88
CA ALA A 34 12.90 -17.00 -6.94
C ALA A 34 13.59 -16.89 -8.31
N PHE A 35 14.64 -16.07 -8.39
CA PHE A 35 15.42 -15.92 -9.63
C PHE A 35 16.01 -17.25 -10.08
N ILE A 36 16.66 -18.01 -9.20
CA ILE A 36 17.25 -19.32 -9.51
C ILE A 36 16.16 -20.28 -9.98
N PHE A 37 15.06 -20.42 -9.23
CA PHE A 37 14.00 -21.35 -9.55
C PHE A 37 13.37 -21.06 -10.92
N PHE A 38 13.06 -19.80 -11.22
CA PHE A 38 12.39 -19.46 -12.47
C PHE A 38 13.35 -19.38 -13.66
N SER A 39 14.65 -19.08 -13.48
CA SER A 39 15.61 -19.07 -14.57
C SER A 39 15.86 -20.46 -15.17
N ASP A 40 15.74 -21.52 -14.37
CA ASP A 40 15.92 -22.90 -14.82
C ASP A 40 14.73 -23.42 -15.65
N PHE A 41 13.56 -22.79 -15.57
CA PHE A 41 12.35 -23.23 -16.25
C PHE A 41 12.05 -22.47 -17.56
N LEU A 42 12.76 -21.40 -17.86
CA LEU A 42 12.44 -20.51 -18.95
C LEU A 42 13.57 -20.49 -20.00
N GLU A 43 13.27 -21.01 -21.19
CA GLU A 43 14.11 -20.87 -22.38
C GLU A 43 13.82 -19.53 -23.06
N GLY A 44 14.83 -18.72 -23.40
CA GLY A 44 14.70 -17.48 -24.16
C GLY A 44 15.32 -16.24 -23.50
N ASP A 45 14.91 -15.05 -23.92
CA ASP A 45 15.33 -13.78 -23.31
C ASP A 45 14.73 -13.67 -21.88
N ILE A 46 15.52 -14.22 -20.95
CA ILE A 46 15.15 -14.43 -19.55
C ILE A 46 14.48 -13.22 -18.90
N PRO A 47 14.95 -11.96 -19.04
CA PRO A 47 14.36 -10.83 -18.34
C PRO A 47 12.88 -10.58 -18.72
N ASP A 48 12.54 -10.58 -19.99
CA ASP A 48 11.18 -10.22 -20.45
C ASP A 48 10.16 -11.31 -20.14
N VAL A 49 10.57 -12.59 -20.27
CA VAL A 49 9.71 -13.73 -19.97
C VAL A 49 9.44 -13.81 -18.46
N LEU A 50 10.49 -13.61 -17.63
CA LEU A 50 10.35 -13.60 -16.17
C LEU A 50 9.46 -12.46 -15.69
N MET A 51 9.68 -11.24 -16.19
CA MET A 51 8.92 -10.06 -15.75
C MET A 51 7.41 -10.17 -16.04
N ASN A 52 7.04 -10.93 -17.09
CA ASN A 52 5.63 -11.17 -17.43
C ASN A 52 5.06 -12.46 -16.80
N HIS A 53 5.87 -13.26 -16.11
CA HIS A 53 5.41 -14.51 -15.50
C HIS A 53 4.79 -14.24 -14.12
N LEU A 54 3.48 -14.44 -13.99
CA LEU A 54 2.71 -14.12 -12.76
C LEU A 54 3.28 -14.79 -11.49
N GLY A 55 3.75 -16.04 -11.61
CA GLY A 55 4.39 -16.75 -10.49
C GLY A 55 5.70 -16.09 -10.04
N TYR A 56 6.54 -15.64 -10.99
CA TYR A 56 7.75 -14.91 -10.68
C TYR A 56 7.45 -13.57 -10.02
N GLN A 57 6.53 -12.79 -10.58
CA GLN A 57 6.07 -11.54 -9.97
C GLN A 57 5.61 -11.76 -8.53
N SER A 58 4.81 -12.81 -8.29
CA SER A 58 4.33 -13.15 -6.94
C SER A 58 5.49 -13.49 -5.98
N ALA A 59 6.50 -14.20 -6.46
CA ALA A 59 7.67 -14.54 -5.66
C ALA A 59 8.53 -13.30 -5.33
N ILE A 60 8.67 -12.36 -6.27
CA ILE A 60 9.35 -11.07 -6.01
C ILE A 60 8.56 -10.23 -5.01
N GLN A 61 7.23 -10.15 -5.12
CA GLN A 61 6.41 -9.43 -4.14
C GLN A 61 6.47 -10.07 -2.75
N LEU A 62 6.54 -11.40 -2.67
CA LEU A 62 6.80 -12.10 -1.42
C LEU A 62 8.19 -11.73 -0.85
N ALA A 63 9.22 -11.66 -1.69
CA ALA A 63 10.55 -11.22 -1.27
C ALA A 63 10.55 -9.78 -0.74
N MET A 64 9.79 -8.87 -1.38
CA MET A 64 9.60 -7.50 -0.89
C MET A 64 8.92 -7.47 0.48
N ALA A 65 7.88 -8.29 0.68
CA ALA A 65 7.18 -8.40 1.96
C ALA A 65 8.10 -8.96 3.07
N LEU A 66 8.84 -10.03 2.77
CA LEU A 66 9.80 -10.62 3.70
C LEU A 66 10.95 -9.65 4.03
N GLY A 67 11.42 -8.90 3.04
CA GLY A 67 12.40 -7.83 3.22
C GLY A 67 11.90 -6.74 4.17
N ALA A 68 10.66 -6.27 3.99
CA ALA A 68 10.05 -5.25 4.84
C ALA A 68 9.85 -5.75 6.29
N ILE A 69 9.38 -6.98 6.46
CA ILE A 69 9.21 -7.62 7.77
C ILE A 69 10.56 -7.82 8.45
N GLY A 70 11.55 -8.35 7.73
CA GLY A 70 12.91 -8.59 8.26
C GLY A 70 13.62 -7.30 8.66
N ALA A 71 13.58 -6.27 7.80
CA ALA A 71 14.12 -4.95 8.12
C ALA A 71 13.42 -4.34 9.34
N SER A 72 12.07 -4.44 9.42
CA SER A 72 11.32 -3.99 10.60
C SER A 72 11.75 -4.73 11.86
N TRP A 73 11.90 -6.05 11.77
CA TRP A 73 12.36 -6.85 12.91
C TRP A 73 13.74 -6.41 13.41
N LEU A 74 14.72 -6.28 12.50
CA LEU A 74 16.08 -5.83 12.84
C LEU A 74 16.06 -4.44 13.49
N MET A 75 15.39 -3.47 12.84
CA MET A 75 15.34 -2.11 13.37
C MET A 75 14.68 -2.05 14.74
N ILE A 76 13.49 -2.64 14.89
CA ILE A 76 12.68 -2.55 16.10
C ILE A 76 13.35 -3.28 17.27
N LYS A 77 13.92 -4.47 17.06
CA LYS A 77 14.44 -5.30 18.12
C LYS A 77 15.90 -5.01 18.45
N GLU A 78 16.73 -4.85 17.42
CA GLU A 78 18.18 -4.78 17.60
C GLU A 78 18.73 -3.34 17.66
N ILE A 79 18.03 -2.39 17.02
CA ILE A 79 18.49 -0.99 16.96
C ILE A 79 17.69 -0.09 17.89
N GLU A 80 16.37 -0.25 17.94
CA GLU A 80 15.48 0.67 18.67
C GLU A 80 15.00 0.12 20.01
N TYR A 81 15.14 -1.19 20.23
CA TYR A 81 14.75 -1.89 21.47
C TYR A 81 13.29 -1.71 21.85
N ARG A 82 12.39 -1.61 20.86
CA ARG A 82 10.97 -1.33 21.02
C ARG A 82 10.10 -2.58 20.78
N ASN A 83 8.78 -2.41 20.95
CA ASN A 83 7.77 -3.42 20.65
C ASN A 83 7.17 -3.19 19.25
N PHE A 84 6.71 -4.27 18.61
CA PHE A 84 6.01 -4.18 17.33
C PHE A 84 4.70 -3.38 17.42
N SER A 85 4.03 -3.41 18.57
CA SER A 85 2.81 -2.62 18.83
C SER A 85 3.06 -1.11 18.73
N PHE A 86 4.26 -0.64 19.15
CA PHE A 86 4.66 0.76 18.97
C PHE A 86 4.63 1.18 17.49
N TYR A 87 5.04 0.28 16.60
CA TYR A 87 5.04 0.46 15.15
C TYR A 87 3.72 0.05 14.49
N ARG A 88 2.68 -0.29 15.28
CA ARG A 88 1.39 -0.80 14.78
C ARG A 88 1.52 -2.05 13.91
N LEU A 89 2.66 -2.73 13.97
CA LEU A 89 2.95 -3.97 13.28
C LEU A 89 2.35 -5.15 14.07
N THR A 90 1.04 -5.08 14.26
CA THR A 90 0.23 -6.12 14.91
C THR A 90 -0.75 -6.69 13.90
N PHE A 91 -0.80 -8.01 13.81
CA PHE A 91 -1.78 -8.67 12.95
C PHE A 91 -3.09 -8.90 13.72
N VAL A 92 -4.19 -8.33 13.19
CA VAL A 92 -5.55 -8.48 13.73
C VAL A 92 -6.49 -8.89 12.60
N GLY A 93 -6.86 -10.18 12.56
CA GLY A 93 -7.66 -10.76 11.46
C GLY A 93 -8.99 -10.04 11.23
N LYS A 94 -9.70 -9.62 12.28
CA LYS A 94 -10.93 -8.83 12.14
C LYS A 94 -10.69 -7.51 11.41
N LEU A 95 -9.61 -6.80 11.72
CA LEU A 95 -9.26 -5.53 11.07
C LEU A 95 -8.84 -5.73 9.62
N LEU A 96 -8.14 -6.83 9.32
CA LEU A 96 -7.80 -7.20 7.94
C LEU A 96 -9.06 -7.41 7.09
N ILE A 97 -10.02 -8.20 7.60
CA ILE A 97 -11.29 -8.46 6.90
C ILE A 97 -12.10 -7.16 6.74
N GLN A 98 -12.14 -6.30 7.74
CA GLN A 98 -12.81 -5.00 7.63
C GLN A 98 -12.17 -4.11 6.57
N GLY A 99 -10.82 -4.02 6.54
CA GLY A 99 -10.10 -3.31 5.51
C GLY A 99 -10.38 -3.87 4.13
N PHE A 100 -10.33 -5.20 3.99
CA PHE A 100 -10.63 -5.88 2.73
C PHE A 100 -12.04 -5.54 2.22
N ALA A 101 -13.04 -5.60 3.08
CA ALA A 101 -14.41 -5.24 2.72
C ALA A 101 -14.53 -3.77 2.28
N ILE A 102 -13.84 -2.85 2.96
CA ILE A 102 -13.82 -1.42 2.59
C ILE A 102 -13.25 -1.25 1.18
N GLY A 103 -12.11 -1.86 0.86
CA GLY A 103 -11.49 -1.72 -0.46
C GLY A 103 -12.35 -2.31 -1.58
N VAL A 104 -12.97 -3.49 -1.36
CA VAL A 104 -13.95 -4.07 -2.30
C VAL A 104 -15.08 -3.08 -2.56
N ILE A 105 -15.71 -2.55 -1.50
CA ILE A 105 -16.83 -1.61 -1.63
C ILE A 105 -16.41 -0.36 -2.38
N MET A 106 -15.24 0.21 -2.07
CA MET A 106 -14.74 1.42 -2.73
C MET A 106 -14.53 1.20 -4.23
N MET A 107 -13.89 0.08 -4.62
CA MET A 107 -13.66 -0.23 -6.04
C MET A 107 -14.95 -0.53 -6.80
N LEU A 108 -15.89 -1.24 -6.18
CA LEU A 108 -17.20 -1.50 -6.78
C LEU A 108 -18.04 -0.22 -6.94
N LEU A 109 -17.99 0.69 -5.97
CA LEU A 109 -18.65 2.00 -6.08
C LEU A 109 -18.03 2.85 -7.17
N PHE A 110 -16.70 2.86 -7.30
CA PHE A 110 -16.02 3.56 -8.38
C PHE A 110 -16.40 2.96 -9.76
N SER A 111 -16.32 1.63 -9.91
CA SER A 111 -16.67 0.98 -11.17
C SER A 111 -18.13 1.22 -11.58
N PHE A 112 -19.05 1.14 -10.63
CA PHE A 112 -20.46 1.48 -10.85
C PHE A 112 -20.63 2.95 -11.28
N LEU A 113 -19.91 3.87 -10.65
CA LEU A 113 -19.99 5.30 -10.98
C LEU A 113 -19.53 5.56 -12.42
N VAL A 114 -18.39 5.01 -12.85
CA VAL A 114 -17.85 5.24 -14.20
C VAL A 114 -18.70 4.55 -15.28
N ASP A 115 -19.35 3.43 -14.95
CA ASP A 115 -20.29 2.74 -15.82
C ASP A 115 -21.58 3.56 -16.03
N VAL A 116 -22.22 4.00 -14.94
CA VAL A 116 -23.45 4.83 -14.99
C VAL A 116 -23.21 6.16 -15.70
N LEU A 117 -22.01 6.73 -15.59
CA LEU A 117 -21.63 7.96 -16.28
C LEU A 117 -21.30 7.73 -17.77
N GLY A 118 -21.33 6.49 -18.26
CA GLY A 118 -20.97 6.14 -19.64
C GLY A 118 -19.49 6.38 -19.97
N ILE A 119 -18.63 6.40 -18.97
CA ILE A 119 -17.18 6.60 -19.13
C ILE A 119 -16.52 5.28 -19.55
N ILE A 120 -16.93 4.18 -18.93
CA ILE A 120 -16.39 2.82 -19.13
C ILE A 120 -17.54 1.83 -19.09
N GLU A 121 -17.55 0.89 -20.01
CA GLU A 121 -18.36 -0.34 -19.96
C GLU A 121 -17.48 -1.53 -19.60
N PHE A 122 -18.05 -2.53 -18.93
CA PHE A 122 -17.34 -3.73 -18.55
C PHE A 122 -17.85 -4.96 -19.31
N ASN A 123 -16.97 -5.60 -20.08
CA ASN A 123 -17.27 -6.85 -20.75
C ASN A 123 -16.75 -8.04 -19.94
N TYR A 124 -17.60 -9.05 -19.77
CA TYR A 124 -17.18 -10.30 -19.14
C TYR A 124 -16.31 -11.12 -20.09
N VAL A 125 -15.11 -11.49 -19.65
CA VAL A 125 -14.14 -12.28 -20.43
C VAL A 125 -14.09 -13.73 -19.94
N GLY A 126 -14.30 -13.95 -18.65
CA GLY A 126 -14.24 -15.28 -18.02
C GLY A 126 -13.28 -15.32 -16.84
N LEU A 127 -13.32 -16.44 -16.11
CA LEU A 127 -12.43 -16.64 -14.97
C LEU A 127 -11.03 -17.04 -15.47
N SER A 128 -10.01 -16.29 -15.03
CA SER A 128 -8.61 -16.62 -15.29
C SER A 128 -8.09 -17.65 -14.28
N THR A 129 -7.30 -18.61 -14.73
CA THR A 129 -6.55 -19.53 -13.86
C THR A 129 -5.52 -18.80 -12.98
N GLY A 130 -5.07 -17.61 -13.42
CA GLY A 130 -4.17 -16.74 -12.66
C GLY A 130 -4.83 -16.00 -11.48
N LEU A 131 -6.17 -16.00 -11.38
CA LEU A 131 -6.89 -15.21 -10.37
C LEU A 131 -6.44 -15.52 -8.94
N LEU A 132 -6.22 -16.81 -8.62
CA LEU A 132 -5.75 -17.23 -7.30
C LEU A 132 -4.32 -16.77 -7.03
N ILE A 133 -3.45 -16.82 -8.05
CA ILE A 133 -2.06 -16.37 -7.91
C ILE A 133 -2.04 -14.85 -7.71
N SER A 134 -2.82 -14.08 -8.49
CA SER A 134 -2.97 -12.63 -8.33
C SER A 134 -3.53 -12.25 -6.96
N PHE A 135 -4.41 -13.07 -6.38
CA PHE A 135 -4.92 -12.84 -5.03
C PHE A 135 -3.79 -12.79 -3.99
N PHE A 136 -2.87 -13.76 -4.04
CA PHE A 136 -1.71 -13.77 -3.16
C PHE A 136 -0.65 -12.73 -3.54
N LEU A 137 -0.45 -12.48 -4.84
CA LEU A 137 0.46 -11.42 -5.33
C LEU A 137 0.10 -10.08 -4.67
N TYR A 138 -1.16 -9.65 -4.78
CA TYR A 138 -1.59 -8.38 -4.20
C TYR A 138 -1.65 -8.36 -2.68
N LEU A 139 -1.81 -9.52 -2.02
CA LEU A 139 -1.56 -9.63 -0.58
C LEU A 139 -0.10 -9.28 -0.24
N PHE A 140 0.87 -9.84 -0.98
CA PHE A 140 2.28 -9.59 -0.73
C PHE A 140 2.66 -8.14 -1.02
N VAL A 141 2.14 -7.54 -2.09
CA VAL A 141 2.28 -6.10 -2.38
C VAL A 141 1.78 -5.28 -1.18
N ALA A 142 0.55 -5.52 -0.75
CA ALA A 142 -0.04 -4.77 0.35
C ALA A 142 0.76 -4.93 1.67
N VAL A 143 1.21 -6.15 1.99
CA VAL A 143 2.04 -6.38 3.19
C VAL A 143 3.36 -5.64 3.08
N ALA A 144 4.07 -5.74 1.93
CA ALA A 144 5.35 -5.08 1.74
C ALA A 144 5.25 -3.57 1.95
N GLU A 145 4.30 -2.94 1.29
CA GLU A 145 4.17 -1.49 1.27
C GLU A 145 3.56 -0.92 2.56
N GLU A 146 2.58 -1.60 3.16
CA GLU A 146 1.98 -1.10 4.39
C GLU A 146 2.89 -1.29 5.61
N VAL A 147 3.66 -2.39 5.69
CA VAL A 147 4.69 -2.57 6.73
C VAL A 147 5.76 -1.50 6.60
N LEU A 148 6.23 -1.23 5.36
CA LEU A 148 7.21 -0.20 5.07
C LEU A 148 6.70 1.19 5.47
N VAL A 149 5.56 1.61 4.93
CA VAL A 149 5.13 3.01 5.00
C VAL A 149 4.31 3.29 6.25
N ARG A 150 3.28 2.49 6.56
CA ARG A 150 2.37 2.74 7.69
C ARG A 150 2.87 2.17 8.99
N GLY A 151 3.59 1.07 8.92
CA GLY A 151 4.28 0.50 10.06
C GLY A 151 5.48 1.37 10.45
N TYR A 152 6.53 1.34 9.65
CA TYR A 152 7.82 1.90 10.05
C TYR A 152 7.94 3.41 9.82
N ILE A 153 7.76 3.89 8.56
CA ILE A 153 8.03 5.30 8.21
C ILE A 153 7.08 6.26 8.93
N LEU A 154 5.75 6.03 8.84
CA LEU A 154 4.75 6.90 9.48
C LEU A 154 5.00 7.02 10.98
N THR A 155 5.33 5.91 11.66
CA THR A 155 5.58 5.91 13.11
C THR A 155 6.83 6.72 13.46
N ASN A 156 7.93 6.55 12.71
CA ASN A 156 9.15 7.36 12.93
C ASN A 156 8.92 8.85 12.67
N LEU A 157 8.13 9.22 11.65
CA LEU A 157 7.78 10.62 11.37
C LEU A 157 6.97 11.23 12.51
N GLN A 158 6.03 10.47 13.12
CA GLN A 158 5.21 10.95 14.24
C GLN A 158 6.00 11.27 15.51
N GLU A 159 7.19 10.74 15.69
CA GLU A 159 8.05 11.13 16.82
C GLU A 159 8.56 12.57 16.71
N LYS A 160 8.66 13.14 15.49
CA LYS A 160 9.25 14.46 15.22
C LYS A 160 8.27 15.48 14.67
N MET A 161 7.15 15.07 14.15
CA MET A 161 6.15 15.96 13.54
C MET A 161 4.76 15.70 14.12
N SER A 162 3.83 16.64 13.83
CA SER A 162 2.42 16.41 14.16
C SER A 162 1.90 15.18 13.41
N PRO A 163 0.96 14.44 13.98
CA PRO A 163 0.38 13.27 13.32
C PRO A 163 -0.20 13.57 11.94
N PHE A 164 -0.80 14.74 11.76
CA PHE A 164 -1.30 15.19 10.45
C PHE A 164 -0.15 15.37 9.45
N LEU A 165 0.92 16.06 9.84
CA LEU A 165 2.06 16.27 8.95
C LEU A 165 2.78 14.97 8.62
N ALA A 166 2.95 14.08 9.60
CA ALA A 166 3.52 12.75 9.39
C ALA A 166 2.67 11.94 8.40
N LEU A 167 1.34 12.01 8.52
CA LEU A 167 0.41 11.37 7.60
C LEU A 167 0.54 11.90 6.18
N VAL A 168 0.58 13.23 6.00
CA VAL A 168 0.77 13.87 4.68
C VAL A 168 2.11 13.47 4.08
N VAL A 169 3.21 13.59 4.83
CA VAL A 169 4.56 13.27 4.34
C VAL A 169 4.67 11.80 3.95
N SER A 170 4.18 10.87 4.78
CA SER A 170 4.22 9.44 4.47
C SER A 170 3.33 9.09 3.27
N SER A 171 2.23 9.81 3.05
CA SER A 171 1.34 9.60 1.91
C SER A 171 1.96 10.09 0.59
N LEU A 172 2.62 11.24 0.62
CA LEU A 172 3.39 11.75 -0.52
C LEU A 172 4.59 10.84 -0.83
N PHE A 173 5.27 10.35 0.21
CA PHE A 173 6.33 9.36 0.04
C PHE A 173 5.78 8.08 -0.62
N PHE A 174 4.62 7.60 -0.20
CA PHE A 174 3.96 6.44 -0.81
C PHE A 174 3.65 6.67 -2.31
N GLY A 175 3.06 7.81 -2.65
CA GLY A 175 2.86 8.18 -4.06
C GLY A 175 4.18 8.23 -4.85
N SER A 176 5.27 8.71 -4.22
CA SER A 176 6.57 8.84 -4.88
C SER A 176 7.23 7.49 -5.22
N LEU A 177 6.90 6.42 -4.53
CA LEU A 177 7.36 5.06 -4.88
C LEU A 177 6.87 4.60 -6.26
N HIS A 178 5.81 5.24 -6.80
CA HIS A 178 5.20 4.91 -8.08
C HIS A 178 5.66 5.82 -9.24
N LEU A 179 6.57 6.77 -8.99
CA LEU A 179 7.07 7.70 -10.03
C LEU A 179 7.77 6.99 -11.20
N GLY A 180 8.37 5.84 -10.96
CA GLY A 180 9.04 5.02 -11.96
C GLY A 180 8.16 4.04 -12.71
N ASN A 181 6.86 3.98 -12.39
CA ASN A 181 5.94 3.01 -13.00
C ASN A 181 5.65 3.36 -14.46
N HIS A 182 5.33 2.32 -15.25
CA HIS A 182 4.92 2.50 -16.65
C HIS A 182 3.70 3.42 -16.76
N HIS A 183 3.70 4.24 -17.82
CA HIS A 183 2.59 5.18 -18.10
C HIS A 183 2.27 6.14 -16.95
N PHE A 184 3.28 6.51 -16.14
CA PHE A 184 3.12 7.42 -15.00
C PHE A 184 2.18 8.60 -15.30
N SER A 185 1.33 8.94 -14.32
CA SER A 185 0.37 10.02 -14.37
C SER A 185 0.41 10.85 -13.10
N TRP A 186 0.43 12.19 -13.21
CA TRP A 186 0.33 13.08 -12.04
C TRP A 186 -1.01 12.95 -11.30
N ILE A 187 -2.07 12.59 -12.03
CA ILE A 187 -3.36 12.25 -11.41
C ILE A 187 -3.22 10.95 -10.63
N GLY A 188 -2.54 9.95 -11.21
CA GLY A 188 -2.22 8.70 -10.52
C GLY A 188 -1.41 8.95 -9.25
N PHE A 189 -0.38 9.79 -9.30
CA PHE A 189 0.37 10.20 -8.11
C PHE A 189 -0.53 10.79 -7.02
N ALA A 190 -1.42 11.71 -7.40
CA ALA A 190 -2.34 12.34 -6.47
C ALA A 190 -3.34 11.31 -5.88
N THR A 191 -3.92 10.45 -6.72
CA THR A 191 -4.85 9.39 -6.30
C THR A 191 -4.19 8.41 -5.34
N ILE A 192 -2.99 7.91 -5.67
CA ILE A 192 -2.22 6.99 -4.83
C ILE A 192 -1.85 7.65 -3.50
N SER A 193 -1.44 8.94 -3.52
CA SER A 193 -1.16 9.69 -2.30
C SER A 193 -2.39 9.86 -1.41
N LEU A 194 -3.56 10.15 -1.99
CA LEU A 194 -4.83 10.26 -1.26
C LEU A 194 -5.29 8.92 -0.69
N SER A 195 -5.17 7.83 -1.45
CA SER A 195 -5.43 6.48 -0.97
C SER A 195 -4.45 6.11 0.14
N GLY A 196 -3.19 6.49 -0.02
CA GLY A 196 -2.16 6.40 1.00
C GLY A 196 -2.50 7.13 2.30
N PHE A 197 -3.06 8.33 2.17
CA PHE A 197 -3.53 9.10 3.31
C PHE A 197 -4.67 8.39 4.05
N LEU A 198 -5.65 7.85 3.32
CA LEU A 198 -6.77 7.10 3.90
C LEU A 198 -6.28 5.84 4.63
N MET A 199 -5.38 5.05 4.02
CA MET A 199 -4.78 3.87 4.65
C MET A 199 -3.99 4.22 5.92
N GLY A 200 -3.21 5.29 5.88
CA GLY A 200 -2.52 5.79 7.07
C GLY A 200 -3.47 6.27 8.16
N LEU A 201 -4.57 6.95 7.79
CA LEU A 201 -5.61 7.39 8.71
C LEU A 201 -6.27 6.19 9.44
N LEU A 202 -6.59 5.13 8.69
CA LEU A 202 -7.13 3.88 9.24
C LEU A 202 -6.13 3.20 10.18
N THR A 203 -4.85 3.16 9.81
CA THR A 203 -3.79 2.62 10.67
C THR A 203 -3.68 3.39 11.98
N LEU A 204 -3.73 4.72 11.93
CA LEU A 204 -3.70 5.57 13.14
C LEU A 204 -4.94 5.34 14.01
N LYS A 205 -6.12 5.18 13.39
CA LYS A 205 -7.38 4.98 14.11
C LYS A 205 -7.47 3.62 14.77
N THR A 206 -7.00 2.57 14.10
CA THR A 206 -7.14 1.18 14.58
C THR A 206 -5.96 0.72 15.42
N GLY A 207 -4.83 1.44 15.38
CA GLY A 207 -3.59 1.02 16.04
C GLY A 207 -2.92 -0.20 15.39
N SER A 208 -3.31 -0.57 14.16
CA SER A 208 -2.79 -1.73 13.45
C SER A 208 -2.72 -1.48 11.94
N VAL A 209 -1.67 -1.96 11.29
CA VAL A 209 -1.54 -1.94 9.82
C VAL A 209 -2.52 -2.88 9.13
N SER A 210 -3.15 -3.83 9.86
CA SER A 210 -4.03 -4.85 9.28
C SER A 210 -5.17 -4.26 8.44
N THR A 211 -5.78 -3.14 8.89
CA THR A 211 -6.87 -2.51 8.13
C THR A 211 -6.36 -1.93 6.81
N ALA A 212 -5.18 -1.28 6.83
CA ALA A 212 -4.54 -0.75 5.62
C ALA A 212 -4.15 -1.86 4.66
N VAL A 213 -3.53 -2.94 5.16
CA VAL A 213 -3.19 -4.14 4.36
C VAL A 213 -4.44 -4.73 3.71
N GLY A 214 -5.53 -4.90 4.45
CA GLY A 214 -6.78 -5.44 3.89
C GLY A 214 -7.38 -4.56 2.80
N LEU A 215 -7.43 -3.24 3.02
CA LEU A 215 -7.94 -2.28 2.04
C LEU A 215 -7.08 -2.27 0.77
N HIS A 216 -5.75 -2.14 0.92
CA HIS A 216 -4.81 -2.11 -0.18
C HIS A 216 -4.86 -3.41 -1.01
N TRP A 217 -4.84 -4.55 -0.33
CA TRP A 217 -4.95 -5.86 -0.95
C TRP A 217 -6.20 -5.98 -1.83
N SER A 218 -7.37 -5.71 -1.26
CA SER A 218 -8.63 -5.83 -2.00
C SER A 218 -8.78 -4.77 -3.09
N TRP A 219 -8.26 -3.55 -2.86
CA TRP A 219 -8.24 -2.50 -3.88
C TRP A 219 -7.53 -3.00 -5.14
N ASN A 220 -6.26 -3.42 -5.04
CA ASN A 220 -5.48 -3.88 -6.17
C ASN A 220 -6.05 -5.14 -6.80
N PHE A 221 -6.50 -6.12 -5.98
CA PHE A 221 -7.09 -7.35 -6.47
C PHE A 221 -8.40 -7.12 -7.23
N VAL A 222 -9.26 -6.24 -6.75
CA VAL A 222 -10.52 -5.92 -7.45
C VAL A 222 -10.25 -5.06 -8.67
N GLN A 223 -9.36 -4.07 -8.58
CA GLN A 223 -9.00 -3.20 -9.70
C GLN A 223 -8.45 -3.97 -10.90
N GLY A 224 -7.43 -4.79 -10.71
CA GLY A 224 -6.76 -5.54 -11.77
C GLY A 224 -7.47 -6.87 -12.07
N PRO A 225 -7.22 -7.92 -11.29
CA PRO A 225 -7.70 -9.28 -11.59
C PRO A 225 -9.21 -9.44 -11.74
N VAL A 226 -10.03 -8.60 -11.10
CA VAL A 226 -11.49 -8.66 -11.24
C VAL A 226 -11.99 -7.73 -12.34
N LEU A 227 -11.67 -6.44 -12.27
CA LEU A 227 -12.22 -5.41 -13.18
C LEU A 227 -11.39 -5.21 -14.46
N GLY A 228 -10.14 -5.71 -14.50
CA GLY A 228 -9.28 -5.66 -15.69
C GLY A 228 -8.61 -4.32 -15.95
N PHE A 229 -8.63 -3.39 -14.99
CA PHE A 229 -7.80 -2.18 -15.08
C PHE A 229 -6.33 -2.52 -14.91
N ALA A 230 -5.45 -1.72 -15.51
CA ALA A 230 -4.07 -1.70 -15.05
C ALA A 230 -4.01 -1.30 -13.57
N VAL A 231 -3.03 -1.80 -12.83
CA VAL A 231 -2.75 -1.43 -11.43
C VAL A 231 -1.46 -0.63 -11.41
N SER A 232 -1.57 0.67 -11.15
CA SER A 232 -0.44 1.59 -11.12
C SER A 232 0.50 1.47 -12.34
N GLY A 233 -0.07 1.31 -13.53
CA GLY A 233 0.65 1.18 -14.80
C GLY A 233 1.04 -0.25 -15.20
N HIS A 234 0.81 -1.25 -14.36
CA HIS A 234 1.00 -2.66 -14.69
C HIS A 234 -0.28 -3.24 -15.29
N GLN A 235 -0.17 -3.77 -16.51
CA GLN A 235 -1.32 -4.35 -17.22
C GLN A 235 -1.79 -5.64 -16.53
N GLU A 236 -3.10 -5.79 -16.42
CA GLU A 236 -3.73 -6.96 -15.81
C GLU A 236 -4.72 -7.62 -16.76
N SER A 237 -4.86 -8.93 -16.62
CA SER A 237 -5.91 -9.72 -17.29
C SER A 237 -7.01 -10.00 -16.28
N GLY A 238 -8.13 -9.27 -16.37
CA GLY A 238 -9.24 -9.38 -15.44
C GLY A 238 -10.31 -10.38 -15.83
N VAL A 239 -11.21 -10.67 -14.90
CA VAL A 239 -12.48 -11.37 -15.16
C VAL A 239 -13.38 -10.53 -16.07
N LEU A 240 -13.30 -9.21 -15.90
CA LEU A 240 -13.88 -8.19 -16.74
C LEU A 240 -12.77 -7.48 -17.54
N THR A 241 -13.15 -6.85 -18.64
CA THR A 241 -12.30 -5.93 -19.40
C THR A 241 -13.00 -4.59 -19.51
N PRO A 242 -12.38 -3.49 -19.05
CA PRO A 242 -12.94 -2.15 -19.20
C PRO A 242 -12.77 -1.65 -20.65
N ILE A 243 -13.85 -1.17 -21.24
CA ILE A 243 -13.86 -0.50 -22.53
C ILE A 243 -14.16 0.98 -22.30
N ALA A 244 -13.16 1.82 -22.55
CA ALA A 244 -13.29 3.26 -22.35
C ALA A 244 -13.96 3.92 -23.56
N PHE A 245 -15.00 4.71 -23.32
CA PHE A 245 -15.69 5.57 -24.30
C PHE A 245 -15.34 7.04 -24.15
N SER A 246 -14.43 7.35 -23.24
CA SER A 246 -14.04 8.72 -22.88
C SER A 246 -12.51 8.92 -22.92
N SER A 247 -12.07 10.14 -22.62
CA SER A 247 -10.65 10.46 -22.56
C SER A 247 -9.93 9.72 -21.41
N ASP A 248 -8.62 9.53 -21.56
CA ASP A 248 -7.75 8.95 -20.52
C ASP A 248 -7.85 9.69 -19.18
N LEU A 249 -8.15 11.00 -19.22
CA LEU A 249 -8.37 11.81 -18.02
C LEU A 249 -9.54 11.28 -17.18
N LEU A 250 -10.60 10.79 -17.79
CA LEU A 250 -11.78 10.27 -17.11
C LEU A 250 -11.65 8.77 -16.84
N SER A 251 -11.14 8.00 -17.80
CA SER A 251 -11.04 6.54 -17.71
C SER A 251 -9.83 6.05 -16.92
N GLY A 252 -8.77 6.87 -16.80
CA GLY A 252 -7.49 6.51 -16.20
C GLY A 252 -6.43 6.03 -17.21
N GLY A 253 -6.85 5.75 -18.43
CA GLY A 253 -5.96 5.37 -19.54
C GLY A 253 -5.09 4.13 -19.21
N LYS A 254 -3.86 4.16 -19.70
CA LYS A 254 -2.90 3.05 -19.53
C LYS A 254 -2.32 2.93 -18.12
N PHE A 255 -2.42 3.97 -17.28
CA PHE A 255 -1.98 3.90 -15.89
C PHE A 255 -2.96 3.07 -15.03
N GLY A 256 -4.21 2.98 -15.49
CA GLY A 256 -5.28 2.26 -14.80
C GLY A 256 -6.23 3.20 -14.05
N ALA A 257 -7.10 2.64 -13.23
CA ALA A 257 -8.14 3.39 -12.52
C ALA A 257 -7.58 4.58 -11.72
N GLU A 258 -6.39 4.46 -11.13
CA GLU A 258 -5.74 5.53 -10.37
C GLU A 258 -5.41 6.76 -11.24
N GLY A 259 -5.24 6.59 -12.56
CA GLY A 259 -5.05 7.70 -13.50
C GLY A 259 -6.32 8.51 -13.76
N SER A 260 -7.47 8.07 -13.28
CA SER A 260 -8.76 8.74 -13.46
C SER A 260 -8.95 9.90 -12.48
N ILE A 261 -9.33 11.06 -13.00
CA ILE A 261 -9.72 12.20 -12.17
C ILE A 261 -10.99 11.88 -11.34
N VAL A 262 -11.85 10.99 -11.82
CA VAL A 262 -13.05 10.54 -11.08
C VAL A 262 -12.62 9.78 -9.84
N LEU A 263 -11.64 8.86 -9.94
CA LEU A 263 -11.12 8.14 -8.78
C LEU A 263 -10.35 9.05 -7.85
N MET A 264 -9.60 10.03 -8.38
CA MET A 264 -8.91 11.03 -7.57
C MET A 264 -9.89 11.82 -6.70
N ILE A 265 -10.98 12.32 -7.29
CA ILE A 265 -12.03 13.06 -6.56
C ILE A 265 -12.72 12.14 -5.54
N PHE A 266 -13.04 10.90 -5.90
CA PHE A 266 -13.62 9.91 -5.00
C PHE A 266 -12.69 9.63 -3.80
N SER A 267 -11.39 9.46 -4.05
CA SER A 267 -10.37 9.26 -3.00
C SER A 267 -10.23 10.48 -2.09
N LEU A 268 -10.30 11.70 -2.65
CA LEU A 268 -10.29 12.94 -1.88
C LEU A 268 -11.47 13.02 -0.92
N PHE A 269 -12.69 12.76 -1.40
CA PHE A 269 -13.88 12.77 -0.55
C PHE A 269 -13.82 11.66 0.52
N SER A 270 -13.28 10.50 0.17
CA SER A 270 -13.07 9.39 1.12
C SER A 270 -12.07 9.77 2.21
N ALA A 271 -10.97 10.43 1.87
CA ALA A 271 -9.98 10.92 2.82
C ALA A 271 -10.57 12.00 3.75
N ILE A 272 -11.28 12.99 3.20
CA ILE A 272 -11.95 14.06 3.98
C ILE A 272 -13.03 13.45 4.88
N GLY A 273 -13.88 12.58 4.35
CA GLY A 273 -14.91 11.88 5.11
C GLY A 273 -14.33 11.04 6.24
N GLY A 274 -13.23 10.33 5.98
CA GLY A 274 -12.48 9.58 7.00
C GLY A 274 -11.95 10.48 8.11
N CYS A 275 -11.35 11.62 7.76
CA CYS A 275 -10.90 12.60 8.74
C CYS A 275 -12.05 13.07 9.65
N TYR A 276 -13.17 13.45 9.03
CA TYR A 276 -14.32 13.93 9.78
C TYR A 276 -14.96 12.85 10.66
N PHE A 277 -15.15 11.66 10.12
CA PHE A 277 -15.80 10.53 10.80
C PHE A 277 -14.97 10.01 11.98
N PHE A 278 -13.66 9.87 11.80
CA PHE A 278 -12.79 9.26 12.84
C PHE A 278 -12.33 10.25 13.90
N PHE A 279 -12.15 11.52 13.56
CA PHE A 279 -11.50 12.49 14.44
C PHE A 279 -12.29 13.79 14.62
N GLY A 280 -13.33 14.01 13.80
CA GLY A 280 -14.15 15.23 13.83
C GLY A 280 -13.33 16.50 13.56
N LYS A 281 -13.87 17.65 13.96
CA LYS A 281 -13.17 18.96 13.78
C LYS A 281 -11.82 19.02 14.48
N LYS A 282 -11.61 18.21 15.52
CA LYS A 282 -10.35 18.18 16.29
C LYS A 282 -9.15 17.67 15.48
N PHE A 283 -9.38 16.96 14.35
CA PHE A 283 -8.30 16.52 13.46
C PHE A 283 -7.52 17.67 12.85
N PHE A 284 -8.23 18.71 12.41
CA PHE A 284 -7.63 19.86 11.73
C PHE A 284 -7.05 20.90 12.71
N PHE A 285 -7.61 20.99 13.92
CA PHE A 285 -7.31 22.07 14.89
C PHE A 285 -6.84 21.56 16.25
N GLY A 286 -6.71 20.26 16.43
CA GLY A 286 -6.49 19.65 17.74
C GLY A 286 -5.05 19.34 18.09
N SER A 287 -4.83 19.22 19.39
CA SER A 287 -3.53 18.91 20.01
C SER A 287 -3.03 17.49 19.68
N LYS A 288 -1.74 17.28 19.87
CA LYS A 288 -0.98 16.01 19.74
C LYS A 288 -1.68 14.77 20.37
N ARG A 289 -2.59 14.95 21.33
CA ARG A 289 -3.22 13.87 22.12
C ARG A 289 -4.17 12.95 21.36
N LEU A 290 -4.68 13.32 20.18
CA LEU A 290 -5.65 12.49 19.44
C LEU A 290 -5.03 11.26 18.78
N PHE A 291 -3.72 11.22 18.67
CA PHE A 291 -2.97 10.21 17.91
C PHE A 291 -1.89 9.53 18.75
N THR A 292 -1.81 9.84 20.05
CA THR A 292 -0.84 9.19 20.91
C THR A 292 -1.29 7.73 21.10
N ASN A 293 -0.44 6.82 20.63
CA ASN A 293 -0.44 5.47 21.14
C ASN A 293 -0.30 5.60 22.69
N PRO A 294 -1.07 4.85 23.51
CA PRO A 294 -0.93 4.89 24.95
C PRO A 294 0.52 4.74 25.43
N GLU A 295 1.35 3.99 24.68
CA GLU A 295 2.79 3.83 24.94
C GLU A 295 3.61 5.13 24.77
N PHE A 296 3.13 6.14 23.99
CA PHE A 296 3.76 7.46 23.89
C PHE A 296 3.47 8.37 25.10
N SER A 297 2.47 8.04 25.93
CA SER A 297 2.05 8.85 27.05
C SER A 297 2.78 8.53 28.36
N GLU A 298 3.46 7.38 28.44
CA GLU A 298 4.15 6.91 29.64
C GLU A 298 5.65 7.29 29.69
N GLU A 299 6.21 7.87 28.63
CA GLU A 299 7.61 8.30 28.56
C GLU A 299 7.83 9.80 28.93
N LYS A 300 7.00 10.40 29.80
CA LYS A 300 7.24 11.74 30.31
C LYS A 300 7.39 11.74 31.83
#